data_90359e187641e2b01c2171e0518a5ee8
#
_entry.id   90359e187641e2b01c2171e0518a5ee8
#
_cell.length_a   1.000
_cell.length_b   1.000
_cell.length_c   1.000
_cell.angle_alpha   90.00
_cell.angle_beta   90.00
_cell.angle_gamma   90.00
#
_symmetry.space_group_name_H-M   'P 1'
#
loop_
_entity.id
_entity.type
_entity.pdbx_description
1 polymer ?
#
loop_
_entity_poly.entity_id
_entity_poly.type
_entity_poly.pdbx_seq_one_letter_code
_entity_poly.pdbx_strand_id
1 'polypeptide(L)'
;PYPYQEVGARRLWRSPGGLLLADAPGLGKTLQVLAALPAGAAVNVACPRNAVPTWEDEVARWRPDLTVRSLKKRGSATPAAAGEVVVGTLESLPAFEWADRSRLAAGSVLVCDEAHALKGDSAQARRFASWSDAVRSVRGSVWLLSGTPVLNADPAELWRLLDACGRAHDTLGPEDGRRDLFGHRVDHVWVPRRRRGGARVTVPAGAGGLASVTEESVEALRVATCEQVEKITWTGEHPAWVDEALARAVLRRTKEHVARDMPAITYQDVRVHVPRDVLRELARADASRRLEAELDALERAVGAGAREDELDRLAAQPAVATARRLLAAAKVPGTAEVLDDLAAAGEPALLFSSHVEPARELGARAGWAVIDGAVTGDRRGRIRHDFQAGAWSAALGGGSAPGLAAAGVAMTIRAASESLTLTRAAEVVFLDRDWVPSRNEQAACRAHRIGQKRPVTVRNIIADHPVDRRIAQVLAAKAGFGRALLAGVENR
;
A
#
# COMPACT_ATOMS: atom_id res chain seq x y z
N PRO A 1 5.41 -20.13 16.19
CA PRO A 1 4.69 -18.84 16.23
C PRO A 1 4.97 -18.09 17.52
N TYR A 2 4.95 -16.75 17.48
CA TYR A 2 4.97 -15.92 18.69
C TYR A 2 3.59 -15.97 19.38
N PRO A 3 3.51 -15.69 20.70
CA PRO A 3 2.23 -15.78 21.43
C PRO A 3 1.08 -14.99 20.78
N TYR A 4 1.33 -13.81 20.28
CA TYR A 4 0.31 -13.02 19.59
C TYR A 4 -0.13 -13.65 18.25
N GLN A 5 0.77 -14.36 17.55
CA GLN A 5 0.43 -15.08 16.31
C GLN A 5 -0.47 -16.27 16.61
N GLU A 6 -0.27 -16.96 17.73
CA GLU A 6 -1.18 -18.01 18.18
C GLU A 6 -2.56 -17.48 18.53
N VAL A 7 -2.62 -16.31 19.19
CA VAL A 7 -3.89 -15.62 19.44
C VAL A 7 -4.60 -15.30 18.14
N GLY A 8 -3.86 -14.77 17.15
CA GLY A 8 -4.40 -14.47 15.82
C GLY A 8 -4.89 -15.71 15.08
N ALA A 9 -4.13 -16.80 15.11
CA ALA A 9 -4.53 -18.07 14.51
C ALA A 9 -5.80 -18.64 15.18
N ARG A 10 -5.88 -18.63 16.51
CA ARG A 10 -7.09 -19.03 17.24
C ARG A 10 -8.29 -18.16 16.90
N ARG A 11 -8.07 -16.87 16.70
CA ARG A 11 -9.12 -15.93 16.33
C ARG A 11 -9.65 -16.19 14.93
N LEU A 12 -8.78 -16.43 13.94
CA LEU A 12 -9.17 -16.86 12.60
C LEU A 12 -10.00 -18.14 12.64
N TRP A 13 -9.51 -19.16 13.32
CA TRP A 13 -10.19 -20.45 13.48
C TRP A 13 -11.58 -20.33 14.14
N ARG A 14 -11.71 -19.47 15.16
CA ARG A 14 -12.96 -19.28 15.92
C ARG A 14 -13.93 -18.28 15.31
N SER A 15 -13.62 -17.69 14.16
CA SER A 15 -14.48 -16.73 13.50
C SER A 15 -15.24 -17.38 12.34
N PRO A 16 -16.41 -17.99 12.60
CA PRO A 16 -17.19 -18.62 11.55
C PRO A 16 -17.60 -17.58 10.51
N GLY A 17 -17.50 -17.98 9.25
CA GLY A 17 -17.85 -17.13 8.11
C GLY A 17 -16.73 -16.20 7.66
N GLY A 18 -16.06 -15.45 8.54
CA GLY A 18 -15.00 -14.56 8.09
C GLY A 18 -14.35 -13.68 9.16
N LEU A 19 -13.13 -13.21 8.86
CA LEU A 19 -12.37 -12.26 9.68
C LEU A 19 -11.46 -11.40 8.81
N LEU A 20 -11.35 -10.13 9.15
CA LEU A 20 -10.32 -9.22 8.65
C LEU A 20 -9.14 -9.20 9.65
N LEU A 21 -8.01 -9.81 9.26
CA LEU A 21 -6.75 -9.74 10.00
C LEU A 21 -5.98 -8.50 9.55
N ALA A 22 -6.11 -7.43 10.33
CA ALA A 22 -5.63 -6.09 10.03
C ALA A 22 -4.32 -5.74 10.77
N ASP A 23 -3.56 -6.73 11.19
CA ASP A 23 -2.27 -6.56 11.88
C ASP A 23 -1.30 -5.70 11.07
N ALA A 24 -0.51 -4.89 11.76
CA ALA A 24 0.51 -4.05 11.14
C ALA A 24 1.43 -4.86 10.20
N PRO A 25 1.99 -4.22 9.14
CA PRO A 25 2.91 -4.89 8.24
C PRO A 25 4.11 -5.49 9.00
N GLY A 26 4.50 -6.72 8.65
CA GLY A 26 5.64 -7.41 9.27
C GLY A 26 5.30 -8.27 10.50
N LEU A 27 4.05 -8.33 10.96
CA LEU A 27 3.62 -9.18 12.08
C LEU A 27 3.31 -10.63 11.70
N GLY A 28 3.63 -11.07 10.48
CA GLY A 28 3.51 -12.47 10.05
C GLY A 28 2.06 -12.95 9.90
N LYS A 29 1.22 -12.18 9.21
CA LYS A 29 -0.18 -12.54 8.92
C LYS A 29 -0.30 -13.88 8.18
N THR A 30 0.59 -14.15 7.22
CA THR A 30 0.64 -15.43 6.48
C THR A 30 0.82 -16.61 7.44
N LEU A 31 1.77 -16.52 8.38
CA LEU A 31 2.00 -17.57 9.38
C LEU A 31 0.77 -17.79 10.28
N GLN A 32 0.07 -16.73 10.66
CA GLN A 32 -1.15 -16.83 11.47
C GLN A 32 -2.25 -17.60 10.73
N VAL A 33 -2.41 -17.33 9.41
CA VAL A 33 -3.33 -18.09 8.56
C VAL A 33 -2.93 -19.56 8.53
N LEU A 34 -1.67 -19.87 8.22
CA LEU A 34 -1.19 -21.25 8.13
C LEU A 34 -1.33 -22.01 9.46
N ALA A 35 -1.11 -21.33 10.58
CA ALA A 35 -1.28 -21.90 11.92
C ALA A 35 -2.77 -22.11 12.31
N ALA A 36 -3.69 -21.35 11.67
CA ALA A 36 -5.13 -21.50 11.89
C ALA A 36 -5.75 -22.67 11.11
N LEU A 37 -5.09 -23.17 10.08
CA LEU A 37 -5.63 -24.21 9.21
C LEU A 37 -5.69 -25.57 9.91
N PRO A 38 -6.81 -26.30 9.83
CA PRO A 38 -6.87 -27.69 10.30
C PRO A 38 -6.02 -28.63 9.44
N ALA A 39 -5.74 -29.82 9.93
CA ALA A 39 -5.14 -30.87 9.11
C ALA A 39 -6.07 -31.20 7.92
N GLY A 40 -5.48 -31.38 6.74
CA GLY A 40 -6.22 -31.67 5.51
C GLY A 40 -7.09 -30.53 4.99
N ALA A 41 -6.83 -29.27 5.39
CA ALA A 41 -7.59 -28.11 4.92
C ALA A 41 -7.54 -27.98 3.39
N ALA A 42 -8.66 -27.52 2.79
CA ALA A 42 -8.73 -27.08 1.42
C ALA A 42 -8.66 -25.54 1.40
N VAL A 43 -7.59 -24.96 0.85
CA VAL A 43 -7.31 -23.54 1.00
C VAL A 43 -7.10 -22.88 -0.37
N ASN A 44 -7.83 -21.81 -0.61
CA ASN A 44 -7.71 -21.00 -1.82
C ASN A 44 -7.18 -19.62 -1.46
N VAL A 45 -6.04 -19.23 -2.01
CA VAL A 45 -5.35 -17.97 -1.70
C VAL A 45 -5.34 -17.07 -2.92
N ALA A 46 -5.94 -15.88 -2.78
CA ALA A 46 -5.79 -14.77 -3.70
C ALA A 46 -4.74 -13.79 -3.12
N CYS A 47 -3.64 -13.59 -3.83
CA CYS A 47 -2.58 -12.70 -3.38
C CYS A 47 -2.01 -11.87 -4.55
N PRO A 48 -1.24 -10.81 -4.30
CA PRO A 48 -0.45 -10.15 -5.32
C PRO A 48 0.50 -11.14 -6.01
N ARG A 49 0.73 -10.94 -7.32
CA ARG A 49 1.57 -11.86 -8.13
C ARG A 49 2.93 -12.15 -7.50
N ASN A 50 3.52 -11.16 -6.91
CA ASN A 50 4.83 -11.21 -6.26
C ASN A 50 4.81 -11.90 -4.89
N ALA A 51 3.65 -12.09 -4.28
CA ALA A 51 3.51 -12.81 -3.03
C ALA A 51 3.36 -14.34 -3.24
N VAL A 52 3.08 -14.79 -4.47
CA VAL A 52 2.90 -16.22 -4.78
C VAL A 52 4.10 -17.07 -4.32
N PRO A 53 5.38 -16.73 -4.66
CA PRO A 53 6.52 -17.51 -4.19
C PRO A 53 6.67 -17.52 -2.67
N THR A 54 6.32 -16.41 -2.01
CA THR A 54 6.36 -16.33 -0.54
C THR A 54 5.33 -17.28 0.10
N TRP A 55 4.13 -17.36 -0.47
CA TRP A 55 3.14 -18.32 -0.01
C TRP A 55 3.58 -19.76 -0.22
N GLU A 56 4.21 -20.09 -1.37
CA GLU A 56 4.81 -21.42 -1.64
C GLU A 56 5.86 -21.78 -0.58
N ASP A 57 6.82 -20.87 -0.32
CA ASP A 57 7.89 -21.07 0.67
C ASP A 57 7.32 -21.23 2.09
N GLU A 58 6.36 -20.39 2.50
CA GLU A 58 5.76 -20.43 3.83
C GLU A 58 4.91 -21.69 4.04
N VAL A 59 4.14 -22.14 3.04
CA VAL A 59 3.40 -23.40 3.12
C VAL A 59 4.37 -24.57 3.25
N ALA A 60 5.38 -24.65 2.41
CA ALA A 60 6.39 -25.73 2.48
C ALA A 60 7.11 -25.79 3.84
N ARG A 61 7.36 -24.61 4.42
CA ARG A 61 8.08 -24.50 5.70
C ARG A 61 7.20 -24.86 6.92
N TRP A 62 5.96 -24.38 6.94
CA TRP A 62 5.13 -24.43 8.16
C TRP A 62 4.02 -25.48 8.10
N ARG A 63 3.64 -25.90 6.91
CA ARG A 63 2.58 -26.88 6.66
C ARG A 63 3.02 -27.92 5.63
N PRO A 64 4.06 -28.69 5.91
CA PRO A 64 4.52 -29.77 5.02
C PRO A 64 3.50 -30.88 4.83
N ASP A 65 2.43 -30.89 5.63
CA ASP A 65 1.26 -31.76 5.49
C ASP A 65 0.30 -31.35 4.36
N LEU A 66 0.45 -30.14 3.81
CA LEU A 66 -0.36 -29.60 2.72
C LEU A 66 0.47 -29.52 1.43
N THR A 67 -0.15 -29.88 0.30
CA THR A 67 0.43 -29.67 -1.01
C THR A 67 0.10 -28.27 -1.52
N VAL A 68 1.04 -27.63 -2.25
CA VAL A 68 0.80 -26.29 -2.82
C VAL A 68 0.75 -26.36 -4.34
N ARG A 69 -0.26 -25.72 -4.93
CA ARG A 69 -0.42 -25.57 -6.38
C ARG A 69 -0.59 -24.11 -6.75
N SER A 70 0.34 -23.58 -7.51
CA SER A 70 0.31 -22.18 -7.96
C SER A 70 -0.29 -22.03 -9.35
N LEU A 71 -1.17 -21.03 -9.50
CA LEU A 71 -1.82 -20.71 -10.77
C LEU A 71 -0.95 -19.76 -11.58
N LYS A 72 -0.23 -20.26 -12.56
CA LYS A 72 0.68 -19.47 -13.42
C LYS A 72 -0.02 -18.76 -14.59
N LYS A 73 -1.24 -19.20 -14.99
CA LYS A 73 -1.98 -18.66 -16.14
C LYS A 73 -3.48 -18.62 -15.86
N ARG A 74 -4.20 -17.70 -16.53
CA ARG A 74 -5.66 -17.75 -16.65
C ARG A 74 -6.05 -19.07 -17.33
N GLY A 75 -6.92 -19.85 -16.73
CA GLY A 75 -7.39 -21.10 -17.28
C GLY A 75 -8.09 -21.98 -16.26
N SER A 76 -8.51 -23.15 -16.64
CA SER A 76 -9.30 -24.14 -15.91
C SER A 76 -8.71 -24.57 -14.56
N ALA A 77 -8.61 -23.66 -13.61
CA ALA A 77 -8.13 -23.98 -12.28
C ALA A 77 -9.29 -24.43 -11.42
N THR A 78 -9.20 -25.65 -10.91
CA THR A 78 -10.14 -26.15 -9.91
C THR A 78 -9.82 -25.53 -8.54
N PRO A 79 -10.82 -25.36 -7.65
CA PRO A 79 -10.59 -25.03 -6.25
C PRO A 79 -9.69 -26.07 -5.58
N ALA A 80 -9.15 -25.72 -4.42
CA ALA A 80 -8.32 -26.61 -3.62
C ALA A 80 -9.13 -27.85 -3.18
N ALA A 81 -8.53 -29.01 -3.32
CA ALA A 81 -8.99 -30.25 -2.72
C ALA A 81 -8.55 -30.32 -1.24
N ALA A 82 -9.07 -31.29 -0.51
CA ALA A 82 -8.62 -31.56 0.87
C ALA A 82 -7.10 -31.84 0.89
N GLY A 83 -6.38 -31.18 1.79
CA GLY A 83 -4.91 -31.27 1.87
C GLY A 83 -4.17 -30.39 0.85
N GLU A 84 -4.86 -29.49 0.13
CA GLU A 84 -4.26 -28.66 -0.89
C GLU A 84 -4.39 -27.16 -0.60
N VAL A 85 -3.34 -26.41 -0.93
CA VAL A 85 -3.34 -24.92 -0.97
C VAL A 85 -3.19 -24.49 -2.42
N VAL A 86 -4.20 -23.85 -2.97
CA VAL A 86 -4.16 -23.23 -4.31
C VAL A 86 -3.84 -21.76 -4.15
N VAL A 87 -2.71 -21.32 -4.74
CA VAL A 87 -2.26 -19.92 -4.67
C VAL A 87 -2.35 -19.27 -6.05
N GLY A 88 -2.99 -18.13 -6.13
CA GLY A 88 -3.09 -17.36 -7.37
C GLY A 88 -3.35 -15.88 -7.14
N THR A 89 -3.40 -15.11 -8.22
CA THR A 89 -3.79 -13.69 -8.15
C THR A 89 -5.28 -13.53 -8.37
N LEU A 90 -5.85 -12.38 -7.96
CA LEU A 90 -7.25 -12.05 -8.26
C LEU A 90 -7.57 -12.12 -9.76
N GLU A 91 -6.57 -11.92 -10.64
CA GLU A 91 -6.71 -12.04 -12.08
C GLU A 91 -6.59 -13.47 -12.59
N SER A 92 -5.77 -14.32 -11.95
CA SER A 92 -5.52 -15.70 -12.37
C SER A 92 -6.60 -16.67 -11.89
N LEU A 93 -7.31 -16.33 -10.84
CA LEU A 93 -8.42 -17.13 -10.34
C LEU A 93 -9.61 -17.07 -11.32
N PRO A 94 -10.25 -18.21 -11.64
CA PRO A 94 -11.35 -18.27 -12.61
C PRO A 94 -12.57 -17.44 -12.17
N ALA A 95 -13.24 -16.80 -13.13
CA ALA A 95 -14.34 -15.89 -12.82
C ALA A 95 -15.60 -16.59 -12.29
N PHE A 96 -15.88 -17.82 -12.71
CA PHE A 96 -17.15 -18.49 -12.46
C PHE A 96 -17.03 -19.91 -11.91
N GLU A 97 -15.97 -20.64 -12.24
CA GLU A 97 -15.83 -22.05 -11.83
C GLU A 97 -15.70 -22.25 -10.31
N TRP A 98 -15.20 -21.25 -9.61
CA TRP A 98 -15.05 -21.26 -8.15
C TRP A 98 -16.34 -20.87 -7.40
N ALA A 99 -17.26 -20.22 -8.09
CA ALA A 99 -18.58 -19.92 -7.55
C ALA A 99 -19.52 -21.15 -7.59
N ASP A 100 -19.13 -22.20 -8.29
CA ASP A 100 -19.88 -23.46 -8.30
C ASP A 100 -19.62 -24.23 -6.99
N ARG A 101 -20.66 -24.30 -6.16
CA ARG A 101 -20.63 -24.96 -4.86
C ARG A 101 -20.25 -26.46 -4.93
N SER A 102 -20.55 -27.11 -6.04
CA SER A 102 -20.27 -28.54 -6.22
C SER A 102 -18.77 -28.83 -6.32
N ARG A 103 -17.95 -27.82 -6.59
CA ARG A 103 -16.50 -27.92 -6.74
C ARG A 103 -15.72 -27.56 -5.46
N LEU A 104 -16.38 -27.00 -4.47
CA LEU A 104 -15.77 -26.58 -3.21
C LEU A 104 -15.84 -27.71 -2.17
N ALA A 105 -14.72 -28.01 -1.53
CA ALA A 105 -14.72 -28.88 -0.38
C ALA A 105 -15.49 -28.25 0.80
N ALA A 106 -16.23 -29.06 1.55
CA ALA A 106 -16.90 -28.56 2.73
C ALA A 106 -15.88 -28.01 3.74
N GLY A 107 -16.17 -26.83 4.30
CA GLY A 107 -15.25 -26.16 5.22
C GLY A 107 -14.02 -25.53 4.53
N SER A 108 -14.03 -25.35 3.21
CA SER A 108 -12.95 -24.66 2.48
C SER A 108 -12.62 -23.32 3.08
N VAL A 109 -11.35 -22.90 2.97
CA VAL A 109 -10.89 -21.57 3.38
C VAL A 109 -10.54 -20.76 2.14
N LEU A 110 -11.06 -19.53 2.07
CA LEU A 110 -10.68 -18.52 1.09
C LEU A 110 -9.89 -17.42 1.78
N VAL A 111 -8.69 -17.14 1.28
CA VAL A 111 -7.82 -16.09 1.81
C VAL A 111 -7.60 -15.03 0.75
N CYS A 112 -7.72 -13.75 1.11
CA CYS A 112 -7.23 -12.64 0.29
C CYS A 112 -6.10 -11.93 1.01
N ASP A 113 -4.90 -12.05 0.49
CA ASP A 113 -3.76 -11.28 0.95
C ASP A 113 -3.72 -9.92 0.26
N GLU A 114 -3.30 -8.88 0.98
CA GLU A 114 -3.40 -7.47 0.59
C GLU A 114 -4.83 -7.09 0.16
N ALA A 115 -5.79 -7.44 1.01
CA ALA A 115 -7.23 -7.30 0.76
C ALA A 115 -7.68 -5.84 0.49
N HIS A 116 -6.82 -4.85 0.70
CA HIS A 116 -7.09 -3.47 0.28
C HIS A 116 -7.41 -3.33 -1.22
N ALA A 117 -7.04 -4.31 -2.06
CA ALA A 117 -7.44 -4.38 -3.46
C ALA A 117 -8.97 -4.54 -3.65
N LEU A 118 -9.71 -4.98 -2.62
CA LEU A 118 -11.16 -5.21 -2.66
C LEU A 118 -12.02 -4.00 -2.25
N LYS A 119 -11.41 -2.87 -1.87
CA LYS A 119 -12.11 -1.68 -1.34
C LYS A 119 -13.00 -0.97 -2.37
N GLY A 120 -12.76 -1.16 -3.65
CA GLY A 120 -13.51 -0.52 -4.74
C GLY A 120 -14.57 -1.42 -5.32
N ASP A 121 -15.49 -0.83 -6.10
CA ASP A 121 -16.44 -1.59 -6.94
C ASP A 121 -15.76 -2.02 -8.26
N SER A 122 -14.68 -2.80 -8.14
CA SER A 122 -13.97 -3.35 -9.29
C SER A 122 -14.52 -4.72 -9.69
N ALA A 123 -14.27 -5.12 -10.94
CA ALA A 123 -14.62 -6.47 -11.40
C ALA A 123 -13.95 -7.56 -10.55
N GLN A 124 -12.76 -7.28 -10.00
CA GLN A 124 -12.03 -8.16 -9.09
C GLN A 124 -12.73 -8.28 -7.74
N ALA A 125 -13.18 -7.15 -7.16
CA ALA A 125 -13.91 -7.14 -5.90
C ALA A 125 -15.24 -7.90 -6.01
N ARG A 126 -16.03 -7.65 -7.06
CA ARG A 126 -17.30 -8.39 -7.33
C ARG A 126 -17.07 -9.88 -7.51
N ARG A 127 -15.99 -10.27 -8.21
CA ARG A 127 -15.62 -11.67 -8.39
C ARG A 127 -15.26 -12.32 -7.06
N PHE A 128 -14.46 -11.65 -6.24
CA PHE A 128 -14.10 -12.15 -4.92
C PHE A 128 -15.32 -12.31 -4.01
N ALA A 129 -16.26 -11.36 -4.03
CA ALA A 129 -17.52 -11.47 -3.30
C ALA A 129 -18.30 -12.73 -3.70
N SER A 130 -18.38 -13.04 -4.99
CA SER A 130 -19.03 -14.28 -5.49
C SER A 130 -18.35 -15.55 -4.95
N TRP A 131 -17.01 -15.58 -4.89
CA TRP A 131 -16.28 -16.70 -4.27
C TRP A 131 -16.51 -16.78 -2.76
N SER A 132 -16.53 -15.64 -2.09
CA SER A 132 -16.83 -15.56 -0.66
C SER A 132 -18.17 -16.19 -0.34
N ASP A 133 -19.22 -15.84 -1.11
CA ASP A 133 -20.56 -16.40 -0.94
C ASP A 133 -20.59 -17.91 -1.18
N ALA A 134 -19.90 -18.38 -2.21
CA ALA A 134 -19.81 -19.81 -2.50
C ALA A 134 -19.10 -20.57 -1.38
N VAL A 135 -17.95 -20.08 -0.89
CA VAL A 135 -17.20 -20.71 0.22
C VAL A 135 -18.04 -20.75 1.51
N ARG A 136 -18.69 -19.64 1.86
CA ARG A 136 -19.56 -19.58 3.05
C ARG A 136 -20.76 -20.53 2.94
N SER A 137 -21.29 -20.73 1.74
CA SER A 137 -22.40 -21.66 1.52
C SER A 137 -22.06 -23.13 1.77
N VAL A 138 -20.79 -23.51 1.70
CA VAL A 138 -20.29 -24.84 2.08
C VAL A 138 -19.69 -24.88 3.50
N ARG A 139 -20.12 -23.92 4.36
CA ARG A 139 -19.64 -23.75 5.75
C ARG A 139 -18.13 -23.47 5.83
N GLY A 140 -17.58 -22.86 4.78
CA GLY A 140 -16.20 -22.41 4.74
C GLY A 140 -15.99 -21.07 5.43
N SER A 141 -14.74 -20.64 5.49
CA SER A 141 -14.33 -19.37 6.11
C SER A 141 -13.62 -18.48 5.11
N VAL A 142 -13.80 -17.16 5.24
CA VAL A 142 -13.16 -16.15 4.38
C VAL A 142 -12.28 -15.26 5.24
N TRP A 143 -10.98 -15.28 5.01
CA TRP A 143 -10.01 -14.51 5.77
C TRP A 143 -9.34 -13.45 4.90
N LEU A 144 -9.48 -12.20 5.30
CA LEU A 144 -8.87 -11.06 4.62
C LEU A 144 -7.65 -10.59 5.40
N LEU A 145 -6.54 -10.38 4.71
CA LEU A 145 -5.29 -9.90 5.29
C LEU A 145 -4.96 -8.52 4.73
N SER A 146 -4.78 -7.53 5.58
CA SER A 146 -4.32 -6.20 5.14
C SER A 146 -3.59 -5.49 6.27
N GLY A 147 -2.38 -4.99 6.00
CA GLY A 147 -1.69 -4.10 6.93
C GLY A 147 -2.28 -2.69 6.99
N THR A 148 -3.07 -2.34 5.99
CA THR A 148 -3.67 -1.01 5.80
C THR A 148 -5.12 -1.15 5.36
N PRO A 149 -6.03 -1.58 6.27
CA PRO A 149 -7.42 -1.87 5.93
C PRO A 149 -8.21 -0.61 5.51
N VAL A 150 -7.81 0.56 6.00
CA VAL A 150 -8.41 1.86 5.62
C VAL A 150 -7.28 2.78 5.16
N LEU A 151 -7.32 3.23 3.91
CA LEU A 151 -6.29 4.08 3.31
C LEU A 151 -6.73 5.54 3.13
N ASN A 152 -8.01 5.75 2.83
CA ASN A 152 -8.52 7.05 2.39
C ASN A 152 -9.49 7.68 3.39
N ALA A 153 -9.42 7.27 4.65
CA ALA A 153 -10.28 7.86 5.66
C ALA A 153 -11.79 7.72 5.40
N ASP A 154 -12.19 6.80 4.53
CA ASP A 154 -13.60 6.54 4.21
C ASP A 154 -14.06 5.24 4.89
N PRO A 155 -15.06 5.29 5.81
CA PRO A 155 -15.65 4.11 6.42
C PRO A 155 -16.21 3.10 5.41
N ALA A 156 -16.54 3.54 4.19
CA ALA A 156 -16.95 2.64 3.11
C ALA A 156 -15.88 1.61 2.74
N GLU A 157 -14.61 1.95 2.87
CA GLU A 157 -13.53 1.00 2.60
C GLU A 157 -13.58 -0.17 3.59
N LEU A 158 -13.76 0.13 4.86
CA LEU A 158 -13.88 -0.88 5.90
C LEU A 158 -15.15 -1.72 5.72
N TRP A 159 -16.28 -1.04 5.42
CA TRP A 159 -17.55 -1.73 5.16
C TRP A 159 -17.40 -2.76 4.01
N ARG A 160 -16.80 -2.35 2.89
CA ARG A 160 -16.60 -3.25 1.73
C ARG A 160 -15.66 -4.41 2.02
N LEU A 161 -14.63 -4.20 2.83
CA LEU A 161 -13.78 -5.31 3.28
C LEU A 161 -14.56 -6.29 4.16
N LEU A 162 -15.37 -5.78 5.08
CA LEU A 162 -16.21 -6.63 5.92
C LEU A 162 -17.29 -7.35 5.10
N ASP A 163 -17.86 -6.69 4.09
CA ASP A 163 -18.80 -7.31 3.15
C ASP A 163 -18.13 -8.43 2.34
N ALA A 164 -16.93 -8.20 1.83
CA ALA A 164 -16.16 -9.21 1.11
C ALA A 164 -15.88 -10.48 1.94
N CYS A 165 -15.86 -10.41 3.27
CA CYS A 165 -15.81 -11.60 4.14
C CYS A 165 -17.14 -11.90 4.83
N GLY A 166 -18.24 -11.29 4.41
CA GLY A 166 -19.60 -11.56 4.88
C GLY A 166 -19.88 -11.10 6.30
N ARG A 167 -19.20 -10.07 6.78
CA ARG A 167 -19.32 -9.55 8.14
C ARG A 167 -19.85 -8.13 8.24
N ALA A 168 -20.12 -7.44 7.09
CA ALA A 168 -20.52 -6.04 7.11
C ALA A 168 -21.86 -5.81 7.82
N HIS A 169 -22.87 -6.59 7.45
CA HIS A 169 -24.23 -6.39 7.95
C HIS A 169 -24.39 -6.69 9.45
N ASP A 170 -23.70 -7.69 9.98
CA ASP A 170 -23.73 -8.04 11.40
C ASP A 170 -22.82 -7.16 12.26
N THR A 171 -21.97 -6.35 11.63
CA THR A 171 -20.99 -5.47 12.29
C THR A 171 -21.39 -4.00 12.19
N LEU A 172 -21.65 -3.50 10.97
CA LEU A 172 -21.88 -2.10 10.67
C LEU A 172 -23.28 -1.82 10.09
N GLY A 173 -24.10 -2.84 9.86
CA GLY A 173 -25.39 -2.70 9.19
C GLY A 173 -25.24 -2.46 7.67
N PRO A 174 -26.32 -1.98 7.02
CA PRO A 174 -26.33 -1.74 5.59
C PRO A 174 -25.39 -0.58 5.17
N GLU A 175 -24.96 -0.60 3.91
CA GLU A 175 -23.95 0.35 3.40
C GLU A 175 -24.42 1.82 3.48
N ASP A 176 -25.68 2.09 3.27
CA ASP A 176 -26.30 3.43 3.31
C ASP A 176 -26.39 4.01 4.73
N GLY A 177 -26.41 3.17 5.76
CA GLY A 177 -26.42 3.62 7.17
C GLY A 177 -25.10 4.19 7.69
N ARG A 178 -24.02 4.20 6.89
CA ARG A 178 -22.70 4.69 7.33
C ARG A 178 -22.69 6.13 7.81
N ARG A 179 -23.49 7.01 7.18
CA ARG A 179 -23.58 8.43 7.57
C ARG A 179 -24.08 8.62 9.00
N ASP A 180 -24.91 7.70 9.47
CA ASP A 180 -25.46 7.73 10.82
C ASP A 180 -24.49 7.17 11.87
N LEU A 181 -23.54 6.32 11.43
CA LEU A 181 -22.59 5.66 12.32
C LEU A 181 -21.30 6.46 12.53
N PHE A 182 -20.84 7.16 11.52
CA PHE A 182 -19.55 7.84 11.56
C PHE A 182 -19.74 9.36 11.44
N GLY A 183 -19.07 10.11 12.33
CA GLY A 183 -19.06 11.55 12.27
C GLY A 183 -18.53 12.07 10.94
N HIS A 184 -19.21 13.03 10.34
CA HIS A 184 -18.83 13.62 9.06
C HIS A 184 -19.21 15.08 8.96
N ARG A 185 -18.49 15.79 8.08
CA ARG A 185 -18.83 17.15 7.66
C ARG A 185 -19.20 17.14 6.19
N VAL A 186 -20.27 17.82 5.85
CA VAL A 186 -20.72 17.98 4.45
C VAL A 186 -20.37 19.38 3.98
N ASP A 187 -19.51 19.45 2.98
CA ASP A 187 -19.18 20.69 2.28
C ASP A 187 -19.75 20.62 0.86
N HIS A 188 -20.41 21.68 0.42
CA HIS A 188 -20.88 21.80 -0.96
C HIS A 188 -19.78 22.40 -1.82
N VAL A 189 -19.28 21.65 -2.80
CA VAL A 189 -18.19 22.07 -3.68
C VAL A 189 -18.63 22.07 -5.14
N TRP A 190 -18.16 23.05 -5.90
CA TRP A 190 -18.40 23.13 -7.32
C TRP A 190 -17.37 22.27 -8.07
N VAL A 191 -17.83 21.30 -8.87
CA VAL A 191 -16.98 20.46 -9.73
C VAL A 191 -17.35 20.65 -11.20
N PRO A 192 -16.37 20.63 -12.12
CA PRO A 192 -16.67 20.72 -13.55
C PRO A 192 -17.57 19.56 -14.00
N ARG A 193 -18.66 19.87 -14.71
CA ARG A 193 -19.51 18.85 -15.28
C ARG A 193 -18.74 18.00 -16.28
N ARG A 194 -18.78 16.67 -16.14
CA ARG A 194 -18.18 15.74 -17.10
C ARG A 194 -18.94 15.85 -18.43
N ARG A 195 -18.33 16.46 -19.45
CA ARG A 195 -18.87 16.49 -20.81
C ARG A 195 -18.64 15.15 -21.52
N ARG A 196 -19.70 14.51 -21.98
CA ARG A 196 -19.63 13.53 -23.06
C ARG A 196 -19.52 14.31 -24.37
N GLY A 197 -18.35 14.29 -25.03
CA GLY A 197 -18.09 14.90 -26.34
C GLY A 197 -17.48 16.32 -26.23
N GLY A 198 -16.39 16.54 -26.95
CA GLY A 198 -15.49 17.70 -26.89
C GLY A 198 -16.05 19.00 -27.51
N ALA A 199 -17.18 19.52 -27.04
CA ALA A 199 -17.66 20.84 -27.42
C ALA A 199 -16.89 21.92 -26.62
N ARG A 200 -16.11 22.76 -27.31
CA ARG A 200 -15.55 24.00 -26.77
C ARG A 200 -16.68 24.92 -26.30
N VAL A 201 -16.60 25.38 -25.03
CA VAL A 201 -17.40 26.53 -24.60
C VAL A 201 -16.71 27.76 -25.19
N THR A 202 -17.35 28.37 -26.18
CA THR A 202 -16.99 29.70 -26.60
C THR A 202 -17.59 30.67 -25.59
N VAL A 203 -16.75 31.28 -24.77
CA VAL A 203 -17.18 32.43 -23.97
C VAL A 203 -17.45 33.56 -24.97
N PRO A 204 -18.64 34.17 -25.00
CA PRO A 204 -18.86 35.31 -25.86
C PRO A 204 -17.84 36.39 -25.50
N ALA A 205 -16.98 36.80 -26.45
CA ALA A 205 -16.13 37.93 -26.29
C ALA A 205 -17.02 39.19 -26.29
N GLY A 206 -17.44 39.62 -25.08
CA GLY A 206 -18.00 40.95 -24.90
C GLY A 206 -16.88 41.96 -25.19
N ALA A 207 -17.18 42.94 -26.00
CA ALA A 207 -16.30 44.06 -26.32
C ALA A 207 -16.07 44.95 -25.07
N GLY A 208 -15.14 44.54 -24.23
CA GLY A 208 -14.72 45.24 -23.01
C GLY A 208 -13.67 44.40 -22.31
N GLY A 209 -12.48 44.96 -22.13
CA GLY A 209 -11.35 44.28 -21.50
C GLY A 209 -11.68 43.74 -20.13
N LEU A 210 -10.77 42.96 -19.56
CA LEU A 210 -10.81 42.24 -18.27
C LEU A 210 -11.32 43.02 -17.02
N ALA A 211 -11.68 44.31 -17.18
CA ALA A 211 -12.18 45.20 -16.12
C ALA A 211 -13.69 45.07 -15.81
N SER A 212 -14.46 44.20 -16.49
CA SER A 212 -15.91 44.08 -16.32
C SER A 212 -16.42 42.69 -15.94
N VAL A 213 -15.59 41.83 -15.36
CA VAL A 213 -16.05 40.55 -14.82
C VAL A 213 -16.67 40.78 -13.44
N THR A 214 -17.99 40.85 -13.38
CA THR A 214 -18.73 40.96 -12.12
C THR A 214 -18.83 39.59 -11.42
N GLU A 215 -19.04 39.60 -10.09
CA GLU A 215 -19.29 38.37 -9.34
C GLU A 215 -20.46 37.57 -9.92
N GLU A 216 -21.50 38.24 -10.41
CA GLU A 216 -22.64 37.60 -11.10
C GLU A 216 -22.23 36.86 -12.38
N SER A 217 -21.33 37.43 -13.18
CA SER A 217 -20.86 36.76 -14.41
C SER A 217 -19.97 35.55 -14.10
N VAL A 218 -19.19 35.60 -13.03
CA VAL A 218 -18.39 34.45 -12.54
C VAL A 218 -19.32 33.36 -12.03
N GLU A 219 -20.34 33.71 -11.24
CA GLU A 219 -21.30 32.73 -10.70
C GLU A 219 -22.14 32.11 -11.82
N ALA A 220 -22.61 32.89 -12.79
CA ALA A 220 -23.33 32.36 -13.97
C ALA A 220 -22.46 31.39 -14.78
N LEU A 221 -21.17 31.68 -14.95
CA LEU A 221 -20.23 30.77 -15.63
C LEU A 221 -20.00 29.49 -14.80
N ARG A 222 -19.91 29.62 -13.47
CA ARG A 222 -19.76 28.50 -12.55
C ARG A 222 -20.96 27.55 -12.60
N VAL A 223 -22.18 28.09 -12.55
CA VAL A 223 -23.43 27.31 -12.68
C VAL A 223 -23.56 26.64 -14.05
N ALA A 224 -23.12 27.31 -15.13
CA ALA A 224 -23.19 26.76 -16.47
C ALA A 224 -22.18 25.63 -16.74
N THR A 225 -21.01 25.70 -16.11
CA THR A 225 -19.88 24.77 -16.39
C THR A 225 -19.61 23.77 -15.28
N CYS A 226 -20.10 24.00 -14.09
CA CYS A 226 -19.90 23.16 -12.92
C CYS A 226 -21.23 22.65 -12.38
N GLU A 227 -21.16 21.63 -11.57
CA GLU A 227 -22.27 21.14 -10.73
C GLU A 227 -21.85 21.18 -9.27
N GLN A 228 -22.79 21.50 -8.40
CA GLN A 228 -22.57 21.45 -6.97
C GLN A 228 -22.70 20.01 -6.50
N VAL A 229 -21.67 19.49 -5.87
CA VAL A 229 -21.67 18.15 -5.27
C VAL A 229 -21.38 18.24 -3.79
N GLU A 230 -21.99 17.34 -3.03
CA GLU A 230 -21.67 17.17 -1.64
C GLU A 230 -20.29 16.50 -1.51
N LYS A 231 -19.42 17.16 -0.77
CA LYS A 231 -18.14 16.59 -0.35
C LYS A 231 -18.25 16.19 1.11
N ILE A 232 -18.19 14.88 1.36
CA ILE A 232 -18.22 14.34 2.71
C ILE A 232 -16.78 14.19 3.20
N THR A 233 -16.50 14.78 4.36
CA THR A 233 -15.23 14.61 5.08
C THR A 233 -15.53 13.92 6.40
N TRP A 234 -15.02 12.71 6.58
CA TRP A 234 -15.21 11.92 7.78
C TRP A 234 -14.31 12.43 8.91
N THR A 235 -14.81 12.50 10.13
CA THR A 235 -14.04 12.95 11.32
C THR A 235 -13.35 11.78 12.02
N GLY A 236 -13.78 10.56 11.78
CA GLY A 236 -13.31 9.35 12.47
C GLY A 236 -14.04 9.11 13.80
N GLU A 237 -14.90 10.00 14.24
CA GLU A 237 -15.73 9.83 15.43
C GLU A 237 -16.83 8.80 15.16
N HIS A 238 -17.12 7.95 16.14
CA HIS A 238 -18.20 6.97 16.08
C HIS A 238 -18.62 6.54 17.49
N PRO A 239 -19.83 6.00 17.66
CA PRO A 239 -20.28 5.47 18.95
C PRO A 239 -19.41 4.30 19.44
N ALA A 240 -19.19 4.19 20.74
CA ALA A 240 -18.33 3.15 21.33
C ALA A 240 -18.76 1.70 20.99
N TRP A 241 -20.03 1.44 20.74
CA TRP A 241 -20.50 0.13 20.34
C TRP A 241 -19.98 -0.32 18.97
N VAL A 242 -19.59 0.63 18.09
CA VAL A 242 -18.97 0.34 16.78
C VAL A 242 -17.63 -0.37 16.98
N ASP A 243 -16.81 0.07 17.95
CA ASP A 243 -15.56 -0.59 18.31
C ASP A 243 -15.78 -2.02 18.76
N GLU A 244 -16.83 -2.26 19.54
CA GLU A 244 -17.18 -3.62 20.01
C GLU A 244 -17.64 -4.52 18.87
N ALA A 245 -18.44 -3.97 17.96
CA ALA A 245 -18.88 -4.68 16.78
C ALA A 245 -17.70 -4.98 15.84
N LEU A 246 -16.83 -4.00 15.59
CA LEU A 246 -15.62 -4.19 14.79
C LEU A 246 -14.68 -5.23 15.42
N ALA A 247 -14.50 -5.24 16.73
CA ALA A 247 -13.66 -6.20 17.41
C ALA A 247 -14.12 -7.66 17.22
N ARG A 248 -15.36 -7.91 16.79
CA ARG A 248 -15.87 -9.25 16.44
C ARG A 248 -15.43 -9.71 15.05
N ALA A 249 -15.21 -8.77 14.12
CA ALA A 249 -14.94 -9.05 12.70
C ALA A 249 -13.54 -8.62 12.26
N VAL A 250 -12.85 -7.80 13.04
CA VAL A 250 -11.52 -7.28 12.77
C VAL A 250 -10.58 -7.64 13.92
N LEU A 251 -9.39 -8.14 13.58
CA LEU A 251 -8.28 -8.23 14.52
C LEU A 251 -7.17 -7.30 14.05
N ARG A 252 -6.90 -6.23 14.80
CA ARG A 252 -5.84 -5.28 14.52
C ARG A 252 -4.90 -5.14 15.69
N ARG A 253 -3.62 -5.30 15.42
CA ARG A 253 -2.55 -5.11 16.42
C ARG A 253 -1.42 -4.32 15.78
N THR A 254 -0.85 -3.43 16.56
CA THR A 254 0.36 -2.70 16.17
C THR A 254 1.61 -3.41 16.71
N LYS A 255 2.77 -3.04 16.17
CA LYS A 255 4.04 -3.62 16.61
C LYS A 255 4.33 -3.26 18.06
N GLU A 256 3.98 -2.05 18.47
CA GLU A 256 4.18 -1.53 19.82
C GLU A 256 3.44 -2.39 20.87
N HIS A 257 2.27 -2.90 20.52
CA HIS A 257 1.45 -3.70 21.43
C HIS A 257 1.89 -5.16 21.55
N VAL A 258 2.33 -5.78 20.46
CA VAL A 258 2.51 -7.24 20.42
C VAL A 258 3.95 -7.68 20.22
N ALA A 259 4.81 -6.81 19.74
CA ALA A 259 6.20 -7.12 19.47
C ALA A 259 7.11 -6.24 20.34
N ARG A 260 6.90 -6.27 21.67
CA ARG A 260 7.65 -5.46 22.66
C ARG A 260 9.15 -5.68 22.59
N ASP A 261 9.58 -6.87 22.16
CA ASP A 261 10.99 -7.20 21.97
C ASP A 261 11.53 -6.77 20.59
N MET A 262 10.67 -6.19 19.73
CA MET A 262 11.14 -5.68 18.45
C MET A 262 11.86 -4.35 18.67
N PRO A 263 13.06 -4.19 18.11
CA PRO A 263 13.80 -2.94 18.22
C PRO A 263 12.99 -1.75 17.70
N ALA A 264 13.23 -0.57 18.28
CA ALA A 264 12.55 0.66 17.89
C ALA A 264 12.80 1.02 16.42
N ILE A 265 11.85 1.73 15.81
CA ILE A 265 12.02 2.40 14.52
C ILE A 265 12.01 3.91 14.75
N THR A 266 13.00 4.61 14.21
CA THR A 266 13.12 6.07 14.29
C THR A 266 13.14 6.67 12.91
N TYR A 267 12.60 7.88 12.78
CA TYR A 267 12.54 8.62 11.53
C TYR A 267 13.35 9.90 11.66
N GLN A 268 14.22 10.16 10.67
CA GLN A 268 15.09 11.33 10.61
C GLN A 268 14.97 11.98 9.23
N ASP A 269 14.84 13.29 9.21
CA ASP A 269 14.88 14.06 7.98
C ASP A 269 16.30 14.57 7.75
N VAL A 270 16.91 14.17 6.65
CA VAL A 270 18.25 14.59 6.22
C VAL A 270 18.11 15.61 5.09
N ARG A 271 18.55 16.83 5.36
CA ARG A 271 18.49 17.91 4.35
C ARG A 271 19.70 17.85 3.44
N VAL A 272 19.44 17.92 2.13
CA VAL A 272 20.49 17.99 1.10
C VAL A 272 20.35 19.24 0.27
N HIS A 273 21.48 19.77 -0.15
CA HIS A 273 21.52 20.96 -0.98
C HIS A 273 21.08 20.66 -2.42
N VAL A 274 20.33 21.58 -3.02
CA VAL A 274 19.93 21.50 -4.43
C VAL A 274 20.88 22.29 -5.29
N PRO A 275 21.51 21.69 -6.31
CA PRO A 275 22.40 22.40 -7.23
C PRO A 275 21.70 23.58 -7.97
N ARG A 276 22.43 24.64 -8.22
CA ARG A 276 21.87 25.90 -8.81
C ARG A 276 21.27 25.73 -10.21
N ASP A 277 21.77 24.80 -10.99
CA ASP A 277 21.25 24.45 -12.32
C ASP A 277 19.86 23.81 -12.22
N VAL A 278 19.68 22.89 -11.26
CA VAL A 278 18.38 22.26 -10.96
C VAL A 278 17.37 23.28 -10.45
N LEU A 279 17.80 24.24 -9.60
CA LEU A 279 16.95 25.37 -9.17
C LEU A 279 16.44 26.19 -10.35
N ARG A 280 17.29 26.44 -11.38
CA ARG A 280 16.86 27.13 -12.59
C ARG A 280 15.86 26.31 -13.42
N GLU A 281 16.06 25.01 -13.52
CA GLU A 281 15.13 24.14 -14.23
C GLU A 281 13.77 24.05 -13.50
N LEU A 282 13.78 23.93 -12.19
CA LEU A 282 12.56 23.98 -11.37
C LEU A 282 11.82 25.30 -11.53
N ALA A 283 12.54 26.42 -11.50
CA ALA A 283 11.95 27.74 -11.71
C ALA A 283 11.34 27.90 -13.12
N ARG A 284 11.95 27.31 -14.15
CA ARG A 284 11.38 27.26 -15.51
C ARG A 284 10.12 26.38 -15.58
N ALA A 285 10.12 25.25 -14.91
CA ALA A 285 8.96 24.36 -14.82
C ALA A 285 7.80 25.03 -14.06
N ASP A 286 8.10 25.87 -13.06
CA ASP A 286 7.13 26.59 -12.24
C ASP A 286 6.63 27.92 -12.88
N ALA A 287 7.34 28.46 -13.87
CA ALA A 287 7.00 29.73 -14.53
C ALA A 287 5.56 29.77 -15.12
N SER A 288 4.87 28.63 -15.19
CA SER A 288 3.51 28.51 -15.70
C SER A 288 2.43 28.56 -14.62
N ARG A 289 2.72 28.73 -13.33
CA ARG A 289 1.80 28.57 -12.18
C ARG A 289 1.07 27.21 -12.13
N ARG A 290 1.44 26.29 -13.00
CA ARG A 290 0.82 24.96 -13.09
C ARG A 290 1.23 24.09 -11.92
N LEU A 291 2.50 24.17 -11.52
CA LEU A 291 3.02 23.35 -10.44
C LEU A 291 2.30 23.64 -9.12
N GLU A 292 2.09 24.91 -8.79
CA GLU A 292 1.32 25.28 -7.59
C GLU A 292 -0.12 24.78 -7.66
N ALA A 293 -0.80 24.98 -8.80
CA ALA A 293 -2.18 24.53 -8.98
C ALA A 293 -2.31 23.00 -8.91
N GLU A 294 -1.36 22.26 -9.48
CA GLU A 294 -1.33 20.79 -9.43
C GLU A 294 -1.02 20.29 -8.01
N LEU A 295 -0.09 20.93 -7.28
CA LEU A 295 0.21 20.63 -5.88
C LEU A 295 -0.99 20.95 -4.96
N ASP A 296 -1.67 22.09 -5.17
CA ASP A 296 -2.90 22.43 -4.45
C ASP A 296 -4.02 21.40 -4.70
N ALA A 297 -4.15 20.93 -5.94
CA ALA A 297 -5.11 19.89 -6.27
C ALA A 297 -4.77 18.58 -5.54
N LEU A 298 -3.50 18.21 -5.50
CA LEU A 298 -3.01 17.02 -4.82
C LEU A 298 -3.17 17.14 -3.30
N GLU A 299 -2.85 18.29 -2.69
CA GLU A 299 -3.07 18.54 -1.27
C GLU A 299 -4.54 18.45 -0.89
N ARG A 300 -5.40 19.08 -1.69
CA ARG A 300 -6.86 18.99 -1.48
C ARG A 300 -7.34 17.55 -1.61
N ALA A 301 -6.86 16.81 -2.59
CA ALA A 301 -7.19 15.41 -2.77
C ALA A 301 -6.73 14.55 -1.58
N VAL A 302 -5.50 14.78 -1.08
CA VAL A 302 -4.98 14.12 0.12
C VAL A 302 -5.82 14.47 1.34
N GLY A 303 -6.12 15.76 1.56
CA GLY A 303 -6.98 16.22 2.66
C GLY A 303 -8.43 15.73 2.57
N ALA A 304 -8.89 15.40 1.36
CA ALA A 304 -10.21 14.84 1.10
C ALA A 304 -10.25 13.31 1.18
N GLY A 305 -9.13 12.64 1.48
CA GLY A 305 -9.08 11.19 1.49
C GLY A 305 -9.22 10.55 0.10
N ALA A 306 -8.72 11.21 -0.95
CA ALA A 306 -8.80 10.69 -2.32
C ALA A 306 -8.19 9.29 -2.45
N ARG A 307 -8.74 8.50 -3.37
CA ARG A 307 -8.30 7.12 -3.64
C ARG A 307 -6.88 7.07 -4.20
N GLU A 308 -6.20 5.95 -4.01
CA GLU A 308 -4.83 5.77 -4.49
C GLU A 308 -4.68 6.01 -5.99
N ASP A 309 -5.65 5.51 -6.80
CA ASP A 309 -5.67 5.70 -8.25
C ASP A 309 -5.88 7.17 -8.66
N GLU A 310 -6.59 7.94 -7.86
CA GLU A 310 -6.75 9.38 -8.05
C GLU A 310 -5.47 10.13 -7.68
N LEU A 311 -4.85 9.78 -6.56
CA LEU A 311 -3.57 10.35 -6.14
C LEU A 311 -2.45 10.03 -7.13
N ASP A 312 -2.38 8.79 -7.62
CA ASP A 312 -1.43 8.40 -8.66
C ASP A 312 -1.65 9.23 -9.95
N ARG A 313 -2.91 9.49 -10.34
CA ARG A 313 -3.23 10.35 -11.51
C ARG A 313 -2.84 11.81 -11.29
N LEU A 314 -3.13 12.37 -10.12
CA LEU A 314 -2.75 13.75 -9.78
C LEU A 314 -1.24 13.89 -9.66
N ALA A 315 -0.56 12.92 -9.05
CA ALA A 315 0.90 12.90 -8.95
C ALA A 315 1.60 12.71 -10.31
N ALA A 316 0.91 12.13 -11.29
CA ALA A 316 1.39 11.96 -12.66
C ALA A 316 1.15 13.20 -13.55
N GLN A 317 0.54 14.27 -13.03
CA GLN A 317 0.37 15.50 -13.78
C GLN A 317 1.74 16.10 -14.16
N PRO A 318 1.89 16.68 -15.35
CA PRO A 318 3.19 16.95 -15.94
C PRO A 318 4.10 17.85 -15.10
N ALA A 319 3.57 18.87 -14.43
CA ALA A 319 4.38 19.79 -13.65
C ALA A 319 4.88 19.14 -12.35
N VAL A 320 3.99 18.44 -11.61
CA VAL A 320 4.35 17.70 -10.39
C VAL A 320 5.32 16.57 -10.72
N ALA A 321 5.05 15.76 -11.76
CA ALA A 321 5.92 14.67 -12.17
C ALA A 321 7.32 15.17 -12.56
N THR A 322 7.40 16.29 -13.31
CA THR A 322 8.67 16.91 -13.69
C THR A 322 9.43 17.44 -12.48
N ALA A 323 8.76 18.18 -11.59
CA ALA A 323 9.38 18.71 -10.38
C ALA A 323 9.93 17.59 -9.48
N ARG A 324 9.17 16.52 -9.28
CA ARG A 324 9.61 15.35 -8.49
C ARG A 324 10.82 14.67 -9.11
N ARG A 325 10.81 14.46 -10.42
CA ARG A 325 11.94 13.84 -11.12
C ARG A 325 13.21 14.69 -11.00
N LEU A 326 13.11 16.01 -11.17
CA LEU A 326 14.23 16.94 -11.02
C LEU A 326 14.75 16.94 -9.57
N LEU A 327 13.86 16.99 -8.59
CA LEU A 327 14.24 16.94 -7.17
C LEU A 327 14.88 15.60 -6.80
N ALA A 328 14.35 14.47 -7.31
CA ALA A 328 14.95 13.16 -7.06
C ALA A 328 16.38 13.10 -7.62
N ALA A 329 16.62 13.56 -8.85
CA ALA A 329 17.95 13.65 -9.44
C ALA A 329 18.88 14.58 -8.63
N ALA A 330 18.37 15.74 -8.19
CA ALA A 330 19.12 16.69 -7.38
C ALA A 330 19.57 16.14 -6.02
N LYS A 331 18.83 15.17 -5.46
CA LYS A 331 19.16 14.54 -4.18
C LYS A 331 20.23 13.45 -4.30
N VAL A 332 20.53 12.96 -5.50
CA VAL A 332 21.47 11.86 -5.71
C VAL A 332 22.85 12.13 -5.08
N PRO A 333 23.52 13.28 -5.32
CA PRO A 333 24.83 13.52 -4.72
C PRO A 333 24.82 13.51 -3.19
N GLY A 334 23.90 14.23 -2.55
CA GLY A 334 23.80 14.27 -1.09
C GLY A 334 23.36 12.93 -0.50
N THR A 335 22.53 12.14 -1.22
CA THR A 335 22.22 10.78 -0.80
C THR A 335 23.42 9.86 -0.91
N ALA A 336 24.26 10.05 -1.94
CA ALA A 336 25.50 9.32 -2.10
C ALA A 336 26.44 9.51 -0.88
N GLU A 337 26.59 10.72 -0.38
CA GLU A 337 27.36 11.02 0.81
C GLU A 337 26.81 10.26 2.04
N VAL A 338 25.49 10.28 2.24
CA VAL A 338 24.86 9.50 3.35
C VAL A 338 25.14 8.01 3.22
N LEU A 339 25.10 7.46 2.00
CA LEU A 339 25.39 6.03 1.80
C LEU A 339 26.87 5.70 1.96
N ASP A 340 27.78 6.66 1.65
CA ASP A 340 29.22 6.49 1.88
C ASP A 340 29.53 6.49 3.37
N ASP A 341 28.91 7.36 4.17
CA ASP A 341 29.04 7.38 5.63
C ASP A 341 28.56 6.05 6.25
N LEU A 342 27.41 5.53 5.78
CA LEU A 342 26.91 4.23 6.24
C LEU A 342 27.87 3.09 5.84
N ALA A 343 28.40 3.12 4.63
CA ALA A 343 29.38 2.13 4.18
C ALA A 343 30.68 2.18 4.98
N ALA A 344 31.18 3.39 5.29
CA ALA A 344 32.35 3.58 6.14
C ALA A 344 32.12 3.07 7.57
N ALA A 345 30.90 3.17 8.07
CA ALA A 345 30.49 2.59 9.36
C ALA A 345 30.25 1.07 9.31
N GLY A 346 30.35 0.43 8.13
CA GLY A 346 30.04 -0.99 7.94
C GLY A 346 28.56 -1.32 8.06
N GLU A 347 27.68 -0.34 7.92
CA GLU A 347 26.23 -0.50 8.08
C GLU A 347 25.56 -0.84 6.75
N PRO A 348 24.96 -2.05 6.60
CA PRO A 348 24.20 -2.38 5.42
C PRO A 348 22.89 -1.57 5.38
N ALA A 349 22.56 -1.05 4.19
CA ALA A 349 21.43 -0.15 4.03
C ALA A 349 20.45 -0.60 2.93
N LEU A 350 19.18 -0.15 3.07
CA LEU A 350 18.16 -0.21 2.02
C LEU A 350 17.92 1.21 1.50
N LEU A 351 17.98 1.38 0.19
CA LEU A 351 17.63 2.63 -0.48
C LEU A 351 16.31 2.47 -1.21
N PHE A 352 15.40 3.42 -1.03
CA PHE A 352 14.12 3.47 -1.73
C PHE A 352 13.96 4.76 -2.52
N SER A 353 13.44 4.64 -3.74
CA SER A 353 13.05 5.76 -4.58
C SER A 353 11.75 5.45 -5.34
N SER A 354 10.94 6.47 -5.63
CA SER A 354 9.82 6.37 -6.56
C SER A 354 10.28 6.35 -8.02
N HIS A 355 11.53 6.71 -8.28
CA HIS A 355 12.14 6.83 -9.61
C HIS A 355 13.20 5.74 -9.85
N VAL A 356 13.19 5.19 -11.07
CA VAL A 356 14.07 4.07 -11.43
C VAL A 356 15.53 4.52 -11.58
N GLU A 357 15.77 5.63 -12.31
CA GLU A 357 17.13 6.11 -12.62
C GLU A 357 17.93 6.43 -11.35
N PRO A 358 17.47 7.24 -10.39
CA PRO A 358 18.19 7.50 -9.16
C PRO A 358 18.47 6.23 -8.33
N ALA A 359 17.51 5.29 -8.30
CA ALA A 359 17.72 4.03 -7.61
C ALA A 359 18.81 3.16 -8.27
N ARG A 360 18.88 3.15 -9.61
CA ARG A 360 19.93 2.45 -10.36
C ARG A 360 21.29 3.13 -10.21
N GLU A 361 21.33 4.45 -10.30
CA GLU A 361 22.57 5.23 -10.17
C GLU A 361 23.21 5.00 -8.80
N LEU A 362 22.44 5.16 -7.73
CA LEU A 362 22.92 4.92 -6.36
C LEU A 362 23.21 3.44 -6.10
N GLY A 363 22.45 2.53 -6.70
CA GLY A 363 22.65 1.09 -6.60
C GLY A 363 23.78 0.54 -7.48
N ALA A 364 24.42 1.34 -8.34
CA ALA A 364 25.62 0.96 -9.08
C ALA A 364 26.90 0.93 -8.22
N ARG A 365 26.81 1.34 -6.96
CA ARG A 365 27.92 1.33 -6.00
C ARG A 365 28.39 -0.09 -5.71
N ALA A 366 29.69 -0.25 -5.40
CA ALA A 366 30.26 -1.55 -5.06
C ALA A 366 29.53 -2.19 -3.87
N GLY A 367 29.22 -3.46 -3.99
CA GLY A 367 28.48 -4.22 -2.96
C GLY A 367 26.97 -3.96 -2.90
N TRP A 368 26.40 -3.26 -3.87
CA TRP A 368 24.96 -3.00 -3.95
C TRP A 368 24.27 -3.83 -5.04
N ALA A 369 23.04 -4.25 -4.80
CA ALA A 369 22.14 -4.79 -5.80
C ALA A 369 20.95 -3.86 -6.04
N VAL A 370 20.31 -3.99 -7.23
CA VAL A 370 19.15 -3.18 -7.60
C VAL A 370 17.93 -4.07 -7.81
N ILE A 371 16.78 -3.67 -7.23
CA ILE A 371 15.47 -4.29 -7.46
C ILE A 371 14.52 -3.21 -7.99
N ASP A 372 14.21 -3.30 -9.27
CA ASP A 372 13.17 -2.51 -9.93
C ASP A 372 12.10 -3.41 -10.54
N GLY A 373 11.15 -2.82 -11.30
CA GLY A 373 10.06 -3.56 -11.95
C GLY A 373 10.50 -4.60 -12.98
N ALA A 374 11.74 -4.51 -13.50
CA ALA A 374 12.28 -5.43 -14.49
C ALA A 374 12.92 -6.68 -13.88
N VAL A 375 13.23 -6.68 -12.57
CA VAL A 375 13.89 -7.81 -11.90
C VAL A 375 12.91 -8.95 -11.70
N THR A 376 13.26 -10.15 -12.18
CA THR A 376 12.44 -11.37 -12.08
C THR A 376 12.34 -11.90 -10.64
N GLY A 377 11.31 -12.71 -10.35
CA GLY A 377 11.10 -13.29 -9.01
C GLY A 377 12.30 -14.12 -8.53
N ASP A 378 12.86 -14.98 -9.39
CA ASP A 378 14.04 -15.82 -9.06
C ASP A 378 15.27 -14.97 -8.71
N ARG A 379 15.46 -13.87 -9.46
CA ARG A 379 16.58 -12.96 -9.19
C ARG A 379 16.37 -12.20 -7.88
N ARG A 380 15.14 -11.78 -7.57
CA ARG A 380 14.81 -11.17 -6.28
C ARG A 380 15.04 -12.12 -5.12
N GLY A 381 14.66 -13.38 -5.29
CA GLY A 381 14.92 -14.44 -4.29
C GLY A 381 16.41 -14.57 -3.98
N ARG A 382 17.26 -14.60 -5.02
CA ARG A 382 18.73 -14.64 -4.87
C ARG A 382 19.28 -13.38 -4.20
N ILE A 383 18.85 -12.18 -4.62
CA ILE A 383 19.25 -10.92 -3.97
C ILE A 383 18.92 -10.94 -2.47
N ARG A 384 17.69 -11.35 -2.11
CA ARG A 384 17.30 -11.51 -0.71
C ARG A 384 18.21 -12.45 0.05
N HIS A 385 18.44 -13.66 -0.51
CA HIS A 385 19.26 -14.70 0.11
C HIS A 385 20.69 -14.19 0.37
N ASP A 386 21.34 -13.67 -0.65
CA ASP A 386 22.73 -13.21 -0.60
C ASP A 386 22.90 -11.99 0.31
N PHE A 387 21.93 -11.04 0.25
CA PHE A 387 21.94 -9.90 1.16
C PHE A 387 21.84 -10.34 2.62
N GLN A 388 20.96 -11.28 2.95
CA GLN A 388 20.84 -11.81 4.31
C GLN A 388 22.08 -12.62 4.74
N ALA A 389 22.74 -13.30 3.80
CA ALA A 389 24.00 -14.01 4.05
C ALA A 389 25.21 -13.07 4.18
N GLY A 390 25.09 -11.83 3.72
CA GLY A 390 26.12 -10.79 3.85
C GLY A 390 27.14 -10.70 2.73
N ALA A 391 27.03 -11.55 1.69
CA ALA A 391 27.93 -11.54 0.53
C ALA A 391 27.16 -11.93 -0.75
N TRP A 392 27.54 -11.38 -1.88
CA TRP A 392 26.95 -11.70 -3.17
C TRP A 392 27.54 -12.99 -3.76
N SER A 393 26.70 -13.94 -4.14
CA SER A 393 27.09 -15.20 -4.79
C SER A 393 27.29 -15.03 -6.30
N ALA A 394 26.66 -14.02 -6.91
CA ALA A 394 26.69 -13.74 -8.34
C ALA A 394 26.50 -12.25 -8.62
N ALA A 395 26.77 -11.83 -9.85
CA ALA A 395 26.42 -10.50 -10.33
C ALA A 395 24.89 -10.41 -10.53
N LEU A 396 24.21 -9.75 -9.60
CA LEU A 396 22.74 -9.65 -9.54
C LEU A 396 22.20 -8.28 -9.97
N GLY A 397 23.06 -7.47 -10.57
CA GLY A 397 22.74 -6.10 -11.01
C GLY A 397 23.16 -5.03 -10.00
N GLY A 398 23.32 -3.80 -10.49
CA GLY A 398 23.98 -2.75 -9.74
C GLY A 398 25.47 -3.02 -9.60
N GLY A 399 26.04 -2.72 -8.46
CA GLY A 399 27.46 -2.98 -8.12
C GLY A 399 27.70 -4.32 -7.42
N SER A 400 26.76 -5.27 -7.48
CA SER A 400 26.94 -6.62 -6.92
C SER A 400 27.89 -7.45 -7.79
N ALA A 401 28.86 -8.12 -7.17
CA ALA A 401 29.74 -9.07 -7.83
C ALA A 401 30.08 -10.24 -6.89
N PRO A 402 30.42 -11.44 -7.42
CA PRO A 402 30.76 -12.58 -6.57
C PRO A 402 31.88 -12.25 -5.59
N GLY A 403 31.68 -12.62 -4.33
CA GLY A 403 32.65 -12.39 -3.24
C GLY A 403 32.63 -11.00 -2.60
N LEU A 404 31.91 -10.02 -3.18
CA LEU A 404 31.74 -8.73 -2.52
C LEU A 404 30.79 -8.82 -1.31
N ALA A 405 31.13 -8.05 -0.28
CA ALA A 405 30.21 -7.85 0.84
C ALA A 405 28.90 -7.19 0.33
N ALA A 406 27.76 -7.68 0.81
CA ALA A 406 26.46 -7.13 0.48
C ALA A 406 26.21 -5.86 1.28
N ALA A 407 26.64 -4.70 0.77
CA ALA A 407 26.55 -3.41 1.43
C ALA A 407 25.14 -2.83 1.40
N GLY A 408 24.35 -3.08 0.36
CA GLY A 408 22.99 -2.56 0.29
C GLY A 408 22.14 -3.09 -0.86
N VAL A 409 20.85 -2.74 -0.80
CA VAL A 409 19.90 -2.97 -1.88
C VAL A 409 19.15 -1.68 -2.20
N ALA A 410 19.26 -1.22 -3.43
CA ALA A 410 18.49 -0.09 -3.95
C ALA A 410 17.22 -0.60 -4.62
N MET A 411 16.07 -0.02 -4.27
CA MET A 411 14.77 -0.49 -4.74
C MET A 411 13.88 0.67 -5.15
N THR A 412 13.06 0.41 -6.18
CA THR A 412 11.90 1.29 -6.35
C THR A 412 10.84 0.94 -5.30
N ILE A 413 10.14 1.96 -4.76
CA ILE A 413 9.12 1.76 -3.71
C ILE A 413 8.04 0.79 -4.18
N ARG A 414 7.62 0.87 -5.44
CA ARG A 414 6.65 -0.07 -6.02
C ARG A 414 7.17 -1.51 -6.09
N ALA A 415 8.45 -1.71 -6.38
CA ALA A 415 9.05 -3.05 -6.36
C ALA A 415 9.25 -3.58 -4.93
N ALA A 416 9.38 -2.68 -3.95
CA ALA A 416 9.48 -3.02 -2.54
C ALA A 416 8.16 -3.44 -1.89
N SER A 417 7.01 -3.20 -2.54
CA SER A 417 5.70 -3.71 -2.06
C SER A 417 5.63 -5.24 -2.06
N GLU A 418 6.59 -5.90 -2.70
CA GLU A 418 6.74 -7.35 -2.71
C GLU A 418 7.26 -7.89 -1.38
N SER A 419 6.90 -9.14 -1.04
CA SER A 419 7.15 -9.79 0.26
C SER A 419 8.63 -10.12 0.54
N LEU A 420 9.53 -9.14 0.45
CA LEU A 420 10.96 -9.30 0.74
C LEU A 420 11.23 -9.10 2.23
N THR A 421 12.06 -9.95 2.83
CA THR A 421 12.59 -9.78 4.19
C THR A 421 14.07 -9.44 4.11
N LEU A 422 14.45 -8.25 4.57
CA LEU A 422 15.81 -7.69 4.46
C LEU A 422 16.30 -7.17 5.84
N THR A 423 16.09 -7.98 6.89
CA THR A 423 16.34 -7.63 8.30
C THR A 423 17.81 -7.49 8.65
N ARG A 424 18.73 -7.84 7.74
CA ARG A 424 20.16 -7.57 7.94
C ARG A 424 20.44 -6.05 7.95
N ALA A 425 19.67 -5.26 7.19
CA ALA A 425 19.76 -3.80 7.25
C ALA A 425 19.03 -3.26 8.48
N ALA A 426 19.66 -2.28 9.15
CA ALA A 426 19.03 -1.44 10.16
C ALA A 426 18.90 0.02 9.68
N GLU A 427 19.51 0.36 8.56
CA GLU A 427 19.45 1.68 7.93
C GLU A 427 18.56 1.62 6.68
N VAL A 428 17.58 2.52 6.63
CA VAL A 428 16.64 2.68 5.52
C VAL A 428 16.71 4.12 5.03
N VAL A 429 16.99 4.31 3.76
CA VAL A 429 17.14 5.65 3.15
C VAL A 429 16.06 5.83 2.10
N PHE A 430 15.19 6.81 2.27
CA PHE A 430 14.26 7.25 1.23
C PHE A 430 14.85 8.45 0.51
N LEU A 431 15.30 8.26 -0.73
CA LEU A 431 15.67 9.36 -1.62
C LEU A 431 14.46 10.28 -1.87
N ASP A 432 13.34 9.65 -2.16
CA ASP A 432 12.03 10.27 -2.27
C ASP A 432 10.95 9.28 -1.84
N ARG A 433 9.78 9.78 -1.45
CA ARG A 433 8.67 8.97 -0.94
C ARG A 433 7.53 8.87 -1.96
N ASP A 434 6.79 7.78 -1.93
CA ASP A 434 5.54 7.64 -2.69
C ASP A 434 4.42 8.50 -2.06
N TRP A 435 3.47 8.96 -2.87
CA TRP A 435 2.30 9.71 -2.42
C TRP A 435 1.34 8.90 -1.57
N VAL A 436 1.47 7.59 -1.60
CA VAL A 436 0.69 6.66 -0.81
C VAL A 436 1.51 6.28 0.43
N PRO A 437 1.17 6.80 1.64
CA PRO A 437 1.95 6.54 2.85
C PRO A 437 2.13 5.07 3.18
N SER A 438 1.12 4.24 2.90
CA SER A 438 1.16 2.80 3.14
C SER A 438 2.29 2.11 2.36
N ARG A 439 2.60 2.57 1.14
CA ARG A 439 3.72 2.03 0.34
C ARG A 439 5.07 2.35 0.98
N ASN A 440 5.21 3.54 1.54
CA ASN A 440 6.43 3.93 2.27
C ASN A 440 6.59 3.11 3.56
N GLU A 441 5.52 2.92 4.31
CA GLU A 441 5.51 2.07 5.51
C GLU A 441 5.85 0.62 5.17
N GLN A 442 5.26 0.06 4.12
CA GLN A 442 5.59 -1.28 3.64
C GLN A 442 7.05 -1.41 3.24
N ALA A 443 7.63 -0.40 2.56
CA ALA A 443 9.04 -0.37 2.20
C ALA A 443 9.94 -0.35 3.45
N ALA A 444 9.68 0.52 4.43
CA ALA A 444 10.42 0.54 5.70
C ALA A 444 10.31 -0.79 6.46
N CYS A 445 9.15 -1.44 6.40
CA CYS A 445 8.90 -2.75 7.01
C CYS A 445 9.67 -3.90 6.34
N ARG A 446 10.45 -3.68 5.28
CA ARG A 446 11.39 -4.70 4.77
C ARG A 446 12.56 -4.90 5.72
N ALA A 447 13.01 -3.85 6.39
CA ALA A 447 14.02 -3.90 7.45
C ALA A 447 13.39 -4.09 8.84
N HIS A 448 12.33 -3.34 9.17
CA HIS A 448 11.67 -3.38 10.47
C HIS A 448 10.59 -4.46 10.52
N ARG A 449 11.02 -5.69 10.63
CA ARG A 449 10.19 -6.90 10.60
C ARG A 449 10.66 -7.90 11.66
N ILE A 450 9.84 -8.91 11.96
CA ILE A 450 10.21 -10.03 12.83
C ILE A 450 11.55 -10.63 12.37
N GLY A 451 12.46 -10.75 13.31
CA GLY A 451 13.86 -11.16 13.07
C GLY A 451 14.85 -10.00 13.01
N GLN A 452 14.39 -8.75 13.04
CA GLN A 452 15.27 -7.60 13.25
C GLN A 452 15.78 -7.59 14.70
N LYS A 453 17.09 -7.40 14.87
CA LYS A 453 17.76 -7.40 16.18
C LYS A 453 18.30 -6.03 16.58
N ARG A 454 18.29 -5.05 15.68
CA ARG A 454 18.85 -3.72 15.87
C ARG A 454 17.78 -2.64 15.68
N PRO A 455 17.87 -1.50 16.38
CA PRO A 455 17.03 -0.35 16.09
C PRO A 455 17.12 0.03 14.61
N VAL A 456 15.98 0.33 13.98
CA VAL A 456 15.93 0.72 12.58
C VAL A 456 15.84 2.23 12.46
N THR A 457 16.74 2.83 11.71
CA THR A 457 16.71 4.26 11.39
C THR A 457 16.21 4.45 9.97
N VAL A 458 15.16 5.23 9.81
CA VAL A 458 14.61 5.63 8.51
C VAL A 458 15.02 7.08 8.23
N ARG A 459 15.86 7.28 7.22
CA ARG A 459 16.34 8.59 6.78
C ARG A 459 15.55 9.05 5.57
N ASN A 460 14.79 10.14 5.71
CA ASN A 460 14.11 10.78 4.59
C ASN A 460 15.02 11.88 4.03
N ILE A 461 15.42 11.76 2.79
CA ILE A 461 16.23 12.80 2.13
C ILE A 461 15.29 13.89 1.64
N ILE A 462 15.49 15.11 2.15
CA ILE A 462 14.68 16.27 1.82
C ILE A 462 15.59 17.31 1.16
N ALA A 463 15.25 17.66 -0.08
CA ALA A 463 15.93 18.75 -0.77
C ALA A 463 15.63 20.11 -0.10
N ASP A 464 16.62 20.98 0.02
CA ASP A 464 16.39 22.33 0.52
C ASP A 464 15.68 23.19 -0.55
N HIS A 465 14.44 22.82 -0.84
CA HIS A 465 13.55 23.46 -1.80
C HIS A 465 12.11 23.51 -1.26
N PRO A 466 11.36 24.63 -1.45
CA PRO A 466 10.00 24.77 -0.92
C PRO A 466 9.04 23.65 -1.36
N VAL A 467 9.13 23.23 -2.64
CA VAL A 467 8.29 22.15 -3.20
C VAL A 467 8.51 20.83 -2.49
N ASP A 468 9.76 20.45 -2.21
CA ASP A 468 10.04 19.16 -1.54
C ASP A 468 9.60 19.18 -0.08
N ARG A 469 9.75 20.33 0.61
CA ARG A 469 9.22 20.53 1.96
C ARG A 469 7.69 20.44 1.99
N ARG A 470 7.01 21.02 1.01
CA ARG A 470 5.56 20.94 0.86
C ARG A 470 5.09 19.51 0.63
N ILE A 471 5.76 18.78 -0.26
CA ILE A 471 5.51 17.34 -0.47
C ILE A 471 5.66 16.54 0.84
N ALA A 472 6.72 16.82 1.61
CA ALA A 472 6.94 16.16 2.90
C ALA A 472 5.82 16.43 3.91
N GLN A 473 5.31 17.67 3.98
CA GLN A 473 4.20 18.07 4.86
C GLN A 473 2.89 17.36 4.48
N VAL A 474 2.56 17.30 3.18
CA VAL A 474 1.37 16.60 2.67
C VAL A 474 1.38 15.12 3.06
N LEU A 475 2.53 14.47 2.90
CA LEU A 475 2.70 13.07 3.27
C LEU A 475 2.58 12.83 4.79
N ALA A 476 3.08 13.75 5.61
CA ALA A 476 2.99 13.67 7.07
C ALA A 476 1.53 13.81 7.56
N ALA A 477 0.78 14.75 6.99
CA ALA A 477 -0.63 14.95 7.32
C ALA A 477 -1.49 13.71 7.01
N LYS A 478 -1.24 13.04 5.89
CA LYS A 478 -1.99 11.84 5.49
C LYS A 478 -1.73 10.63 6.41
N ALA A 479 -0.53 10.47 6.93
CA ALA A 479 -0.17 9.33 7.77
C ALA A 479 -0.92 9.29 9.12
N GLY A 480 -1.43 10.43 9.60
CA GLY A 480 -2.15 10.56 10.88
C GLY A 480 -3.57 10.00 10.87
N PHE A 481 -4.28 10.13 9.75
CA PHE A 481 -5.73 9.89 9.69
C PHE A 481 -6.12 8.40 9.78
N GLY A 482 -5.46 7.52 9.04
CA GLY A 482 -5.77 6.08 9.03
C GLY A 482 -5.57 5.42 10.41
N ARG A 483 -4.73 6.00 11.25
CA ARG A 483 -4.53 5.57 12.65
C ARG A 483 -5.72 5.94 13.53
N ALA A 484 -6.29 7.11 13.37
CA ALA A 484 -7.39 7.58 14.24
C ALA A 484 -8.65 6.71 14.11
N LEU A 485 -9.05 6.32 12.91
CA LEU A 485 -10.26 5.51 12.67
C LEU A 485 -10.20 4.10 13.28
N LEU A 486 -9.01 3.55 13.47
CA LEU A 486 -8.82 2.18 13.97
C LEU A 486 -8.25 2.14 15.40
N ALA A 487 -8.04 3.30 16.02
CA ALA A 487 -7.45 3.38 17.36
C ALA A 487 -8.29 2.66 18.43
N GLY A 488 -9.62 2.67 18.31
CA GLY A 488 -10.52 1.97 19.24
C GLY A 488 -10.48 0.45 19.12
N VAL A 489 -10.04 -0.09 17.97
CA VAL A 489 -9.92 -1.55 17.72
C VAL A 489 -8.55 -2.08 18.13
N GLU A 490 -7.53 -1.23 18.23
CA GLU A 490 -6.14 -1.61 18.50
C GLU A 490 -5.88 -2.14 19.93
N ASN A 491 -6.80 -1.91 20.86
CA ASN A 491 -6.57 -2.16 22.29
C ASN A 491 -7.39 -3.34 22.86
N ARG A 492 -7.95 -4.25 22.04
CA ARG A 492 -8.81 -5.32 22.55
C ARG A 492 -8.38 -6.74 22.09
#